data_e53dbd0c621091b8743ea4ec57a3ba64
#
_entry.id   e53dbd0c621091b8743ea4ec57a3ba64
#
_cell.length_a   1.000
_cell.length_b   1.000
_cell.length_c   1.000
_cell.angle_alpha   90.00
_cell.angle_beta   90.00
_cell.angle_gamma   90.00
#
_symmetry.space_group_name_H-M   'P 1'
#
loop_
_entity.id
_entity.type
_entity.pdbx_description
1 polymer ?
#
loop_
_entity_poly.entity_id
_entity_poly.type
_entity_poly.pdbx_seq_one_letter_code
_entity_poly.pdbx_strand_id
1 'polypeptide(L)'
;KGNDLYLWQRILDDFKKAEELLPLDQMDKGRVSRNAATAMVARTILNMAYEQDDRHQVININKELLAEALPYIDKIIDQEGGRVGLESDFGNNFLVEYDNATKESIWELQFALDNNFHTAGRFNRAEGLNHPWMWPETQPGNFVFKCCDFNHASYTLTNAFKTDENGLPRFEDYNEDDYGQYIKNSDGSYNLDIVNSGAKPYFDKYTWDPRFSHTIVAPGQPWKYDPDLLFHSTATRDPITYSFLKPIKDMPHPDCGCIAYDGWQFNSMNKKMIRYDDVLLWKAEILIQLDREMEALPYINQIRTRAANSLVRLTQADGSYTMNYHIATYQPGINCNWTKDFAWKALMWENRLEFACEGHRFFDLQRWGLL
;
A
#
# COMPACT_ATOMS: atom_id res chain seq x y z
N LYS A 1 -0.98 3.08 -33.41
CA LYS A 1 -1.74 4.27 -32.88
C LYS A 1 -3.26 4.08 -32.92
N GLY A 2 -3.88 3.50 -33.96
CA GLY A 2 -5.33 3.31 -34.04
C GLY A 2 -5.90 2.19 -33.17
N ASN A 3 -5.12 1.17 -32.87
CA ASN A 3 -5.58 -0.01 -32.13
C ASN A 3 -5.68 0.22 -30.61
N ASP A 4 -4.82 1.07 -30.03
CA ASP A 4 -4.76 1.30 -28.58
C ASP A 4 -5.98 2.08 -28.09
N LEU A 5 -6.34 3.18 -28.77
CA LEU A 5 -7.55 3.96 -28.45
C LEU A 5 -8.81 3.11 -28.61
N TYR A 6 -8.87 2.26 -29.65
CA TYR A 6 -9.99 1.33 -29.85
C TYR A 6 -10.09 0.33 -28.69
N LEU A 7 -8.96 -0.23 -28.26
CA LEU A 7 -8.93 -1.18 -27.13
C LEU A 7 -9.40 -0.52 -25.83
N TRP A 8 -8.87 0.66 -25.50
CA TRP A 8 -9.30 1.41 -24.33
C TRP A 8 -10.79 1.74 -24.34
N GLN A 9 -11.33 2.13 -25.50
CA GLN A 9 -12.77 2.38 -25.63
C GLN A 9 -13.60 1.11 -25.37
N ARG A 10 -13.16 -0.04 -25.90
CA ARG A 10 -13.84 -1.32 -25.65
C ARG A 10 -13.82 -1.71 -24.16
N ILE A 11 -12.68 -1.54 -23.49
CA ILE A 11 -12.55 -1.77 -22.05
C ILE A 11 -13.51 -0.86 -21.28
N LEU A 12 -13.57 0.42 -21.64
CA LEU A 12 -14.47 1.38 -21.00
C LEU A 12 -15.95 1.01 -21.22
N ASP A 13 -16.33 0.61 -22.44
CA ASP A 13 -17.69 0.19 -22.76
C ASP A 13 -18.10 -1.05 -21.95
N ASP A 14 -17.19 -2.02 -21.82
CA ASP A 14 -17.44 -3.24 -21.06
C ASP A 14 -17.63 -2.93 -19.56
N PHE A 15 -16.84 -2.03 -18.98
CA PHE A 15 -17.02 -1.61 -17.57
C PHE A 15 -18.28 -0.77 -17.38
N LYS A 16 -18.64 0.11 -18.30
CA LYS A 16 -19.92 0.84 -18.26
C LYS A 16 -21.10 -0.13 -18.33
N LYS A 17 -21.01 -1.17 -19.17
CA LYS A 17 -22.04 -2.21 -19.25
C LYS A 17 -22.11 -3.03 -17.96
N ALA A 18 -20.97 -3.33 -17.35
CA ALA A 18 -20.92 -4.01 -16.06
C ALA A 18 -21.54 -3.16 -14.94
N GLU A 19 -21.25 -1.84 -14.90
CA GLU A 19 -21.89 -0.91 -13.95
C GLU A 19 -23.43 -0.91 -14.07
N GLU A 20 -23.95 -0.94 -15.29
CA GLU A 20 -25.38 -0.98 -15.55
C GLU A 20 -26.03 -2.28 -15.04
N LEU A 21 -25.37 -3.42 -15.26
CA LEU A 21 -25.94 -4.74 -15.04
C LEU A 21 -25.75 -5.29 -13.62
N LEU A 22 -24.65 -4.92 -12.96
CA LEU A 22 -24.31 -5.48 -11.65
C LEU A 22 -25.17 -4.86 -10.53
N PRO A 23 -25.56 -5.67 -9.54
CA PRO A 23 -26.19 -5.15 -8.34
C PRO A 23 -25.20 -4.36 -7.48
N LEU A 24 -25.69 -3.42 -6.68
CA LEU A 24 -24.89 -2.65 -5.75
C LEU A 24 -24.29 -3.55 -4.65
N ASP A 25 -25.12 -4.45 -4.12
CA ASP A 25 -24.73 -5.44 -3.12
C ASP A 25 -24.77 -6.83 -3.72
N GLN A 26 -23.77 -7.63 -3.42
CA GLN A 26 -23.69 -9.03 -3.79
C GLN A 26 -23.98 -9.91 -2.56
N MET A 27 -24.76 -10.97 -2.76
CA MET A 27 -24.98 -11.96 -1.69
C MET A 27 -23.71 -12.70 -1.33
N ASP A 28 -22.87 -12.92 -2.31
CA ASP A 28 -21.61 -13.63 -2.23
C ASP A 28 -20.45 -12.61 -2.34
N LYS A 29 -19.68 -12.44 -1.30
CA LYS A 29 -18.62 -11.43 -1.20
C LYS A 29 -17.54 -11.54 -2.28
N GLY A 30 -17.31 -12.74 -2.81
CA GLY A 30 -16.37 -12.95 -3.92
C GLY A 30 -16.84 -12.45 -5.28
N ARG A 31 -18.09 -12.01 -5.41
CA ARG A 31 -18.65 -11.52 -6.67
C ARG A 31 -18.42 -10.03 -6.82
N VAL A 32 -18.08 -9.63 -8.04
CA VAL A 32 -17.87 -8.23 -8.39
C VAL A 32 -19.17 -7.44 -8.26
N SER A 33 -19.14 -6.34 -7.52
CA SER A 33 -20.28 -5.44 -7.31
C SER A 33 -20.32 -4.30 -8.33
N ARG A 34 -21.43 -3.55 -8.35
CA ARG A 34 -21.53 -2.32 -9.16
C ARG A 34 -20.43 -1.31 -8.80
N ASN A 35 -20.12 -1.14 -7.51
CA ASN A 35 -19.06 -0.22 -7.08
C ASN A 35 -17.69 -0.58 -7.67
N ALA A 36 -17.37 -1.87 -7.77
CA ALA A 36 -16.14 -2.30 -8.42
C ALA A 36 -16.12 -1.94 -9.92
N ALA A 37 -17.25 -2.15 -10.63
CA ALA A 37 -17.37 -1.74 -12.03
C ALA A 37 -17.28 -0.21 -12.20
N THR A 38 -17.97 0.56 -11.34
CA THR A 38 -17.90 2.04 -11.32
C THR A 38 -16.47 2.53 -11.09
N ALA A 39 -15.74 1.95 -10.15
CA ALA A 39 -14.33 2.25 -9.89
C ALA A 39 -13.46 1.95 -11.11
N MET A 40 -13.71 0.83 -11.80
CA MET A 40 -12.98 0.49 -13.03
C MET A 40 -13.31 1.42 -14.20
N VAL A 41 -14.54 1.92 -14.31
CA VAL A 41 -14.86 2.99 -15.28
C VAL A 41 -14.02 4.24 -15.01
N ALA A 42 -14.01 4.72 -13.76
CA ALA A 42 -13.24 5.91 -13.36
C ALA A 42 -11.73 5.71 -13.63
N ARG A 43 -11.17 4.57 -13.21
CA ARG A 43 -9.75 4.22 -13.41
C ARG A 43 -9.40 4.13 -14.91
N THR A 44 -10.29 3.58 -15.73
CA THR A 44 -10.07 3.49 -17.18
C THR A 44 -10.02 4.87 -17.82
N ILE A 45 -10.99 5.73 -17.51
CA ILE A 45 -11.02 7.11 -17.99
C ILE A 45 -9.78 7.88 -17.53
N LEU A 46 -9.39 7.73 -16.26
CA LEU A 46 -8.18 8.35 -15.70
C LEU A 46 -6.93 7.96 -16.50
N ASN A 47 -6.77 6.67 -16.84
CA ASN A 47 -5.63 6.23 -17.64
C ASN A 47 -5.70 6.74 -19.09
N MET A 48 -6.89 6.79 -19.70
CA MET A 48 -7.07 7.32 -21.06
C MET A 48 -6.75 8.81 -21.16
N ALA A 49 -6.97 9.56 -20.07
CA ALA A 49 -6.75 11.00 -20.05
C ALA A 49 -5.27 11.42 -20.13
N TYR A 50 -4.35 10.55 -19.76
CA TYR A 50 -2.91 10.78 -19.90
C TYR A 50 -2.44 10.26 -21.26
N GLU A 51 -2.51 11.11 -22.27
CA GLU A 51 -2.13 10.80 -23.64
C GLU A 51 -0.61 10.74 -23.76
N GLN A 52 -0.08 9.60 -24.23
CA GLN A 52 1.35 9.35 -24.30
C GLN A 52 1.82 9.10 -25.73
N ASP A 53 3.07 9.43 -26.00
CA ASP A 53 3.76 9.09 -27.24
C ASP A 53 4.30 7.64 -27.22
N ASP A 54 5.02 7.26 -28.28
CA ASP A 54 5.60 5.92 -28.42
C ASP A 54 6.77 5.64 -27.43
N ARG A 55 7.19 6.66 -26.67
CA ARG A 55 8.21 6.58 -25.62
C ARG A 55 7.61 6.64 -24.22
N HIS A 56 6.29 6.53 -24.11
CA HIS A 56 5.53 6.65 -22.86
C HIS A 56 5.70 8.02 -22.17
N GLN A 57 6.05 9.07 -22.90
CA GLN A 57 6.05 10.43 -22.37
C GLN A 57 4.65 11.02 -22.49
N VAL A 58 4.17 11.63 -21.41
CA VAL A 58 2.87 12.33 -21.42
C VAL A 58 2.99 13.57 -22.31
N ILE A 59 2.23 13.59 -23.40
CA ILE A 59 2.20 14.69 -24.38
C ILE A 59 0.99 15.60 -24.19
N ASN A 60 -0.06 15.10 -23.53
CA ASN A 60 -1.26 15.85 -23.20
C ASN A 60 -1.97 15.21 -22.01
N ILE A 61 -2.62 16.03 -21.19
CA ILE A 61 -3.57 15.58 -20.18
C ILE A 61 -4.95 16.09 -20.58
N ASN A 62 -5.81 15.17 -21.02
CA ASN A 62 -7.14 15.48 -21.52
C ASN A 62 -8.09 15.81 -20.35
N LYS A 63 -8.29 17.10 -20.11
CA LYS A 63 -9.09 17.61 -18.99
C LYS A 63 -10.58 17.28 -19.12
N GLU A 64 -11.09 17.18 -20.34
CA GLU A 64 -12.48 16.80 -20.62
C GLU A 64 -12.73 15.36 -20.17
N LEU A 65 -11.84 14.43 -20.52
CA LEU A 65 -11.91 13.05 -20.03
C LEU A 65 -11.77 12.97 -18.51
N LEU A 66 -10.85 13.72 -17.91
CA LEU A 66 -10.74 13.77 -16.46
C LEU A 66 -12.04 14.22 -15.79
N ALA A 67 -12.70 15.25 -16.35
CA ALA A 67 -13.98 15.72 -15.84
C ALA A 67 -15.07 14.66 -15.98
N GLU A 68 -15.06 13.82 -17.03
CA GLU A 68 -15.99 12.71 -17.21
C GLU A 68 -15.84 11.60 -16.14
N ALA A 69 -14.67 11.44 -15.52
CA ALA A 69 -14.46 10.47 -14.47
C ALA A 69 -15.10 10.87 -13.14
N LEU A 70 -15.23 12.17 -12.85
CA LEU A 70 -15.71 12.68 -11.56
C LEU A 70 -17.08 12.12 -11.14
N PRO A 71 -18.12 12.07 -12.00
CA PRO A 71 -19.42 11.51 -11.61
C PRO A 71 -19.37 10.05 -11.18
N TYR A 72 -18.45 9.25 -11.73
CA TYR A 72 -18.29 7.84 -11.33
C TYR A 72 -17.62 7.74 -9.96
N ILE A 73 -16.63 8.57 -9.70
CA ILE A 73 -15.95 8.67 -8.41
C ILE A 73 -16.96 9.14 -7.34
N ASP A 74 -17.75 10.17 -7.65
CA ASP A 74 -18.75 10.73 -6.72
C ASP A 74 -19.81 9.71 -6.34
N LYS A 75 -20.30 8.88 -7.27
CA LYS A 75 -21.22 7.77 -6.97
C LYS A 75 -20.69 6.82 -5.87
N ILE A 76 -19.38 6.66 -5.76
CA ILE A 76 -18.77 5.83 -4.71
C ILE A 76 -18.62 6.63 -3.43
N ILE A 77 -18.09 7.86 -3.50
CA ILE A 77 -17.85 8.73 -2.34
C ILE A 77 -19.17 9.06 -1.62
N ASP A 78 -20.26 9.26 -2.35
CA ASP A 78 -21.59 9.54 -1.77
C ASP A 78 -22.13 8.40 -0.88
N GLN A 79 -21.48 7.22 -0.90
CA GLN A 79 -21.81 6.08 -0.05
C GLN A 79 -20.93 6.00 1.21
N GLU A 80 -20.05 7.00 1.44
CA GLU A 80 -19.17 7.03 2.60
C GLU A 80 -19.95 6.96 3.93
N GLY A 81 -19.40 6.26 4.91
CA GLY A 81 -20.05 6.00 6.19
C GLY A 81 -21.13 4.91 6.17
N GLY A 82 -21.66 4.62 4.99
CA GLY A 82 -22.61 3.53 4.75
C GLY A 82 -21.92 2.27 4.25
N ARG A 83 -21.81 2.14 2.91
CA ARG A 83 -21.25 0.97 2.24
C ARG A 83 -19.73 1.00 2.10
N VAL A 84 -19.18 2.18 1.95
CA VAL A 84 -17.74 2.40 1.77
C VAL A 84 -17.21 3.37 2.82
N GLY A 85 -15.91 3.37 3.03
CA GLY A 85 -15.23 4.29 3.94
C GLY A 85 -13.85 3.78 4.30
N LEU A 86 -12.99 4.67 4.79
CA LEU A 86 -11.69 4.29 5.32
C LEU A 86 -11.86 3.49 6.61
N GLU A 87 -11.03 2.47 6.78
CA GLU A 87 -10.87 1.82 8.08
C GLU A 87 -10.31 2.81 9.11
N SER A 88 -10.70 2.64 10.37
CA SER A 88 -10.23 3.50 11.46
C SER A 88 -8.74 3.35 11.74
N ASP A 89 -8.19 2.18 11.44
CA ASP A 89 -6.77 1.85 11.53
C ASP A 89 -6.31 1.24 10.20
N PHE A 90 -5.22 1.78 9.65
CA PHE A 90 -4.66 1.33 8.37
C PHE A 90 -4.36 -0.17 8.34
N GLY A 91 -3.89 -0.71 9.47
CA GLY A 91 -3.52 -2.12 9.60
C GLY A 91 -4.70 -3.08 9.41
N ASN A 92 -5.95 -2.62 9.64
CA ASN A 92 -7.14 -3.45 9.44
C ASN A 92 -7.24 -3.99 8.01
N ASN A 93 -6.75 -3.23 7.03
CA ASN A 93 -6.77 -3.64 5.63
C ASN A 93 -5.93 -4.89 5.34
N PHE A 94 -5.01 -5.24 6.23
CA PHE A 94 -4.00 -6.29 6.02
C PHE A 94 -4.04 -7.38 7.09
N LEU A 95 -5.19 -7.56 7.73
CA LEU A 95 -5.44 -8.58 8.74
C LEU A 95 -6.60 -9.48 8.29
N VAL A 96 -6.41 -10.78 8.42
CA VAL A 96 -7.40 -11.79 7.96
C VAL A 96 -8.74 -11.65 8.70
N GLU A 97 -8.74 -11.15 9.92
CA GLU A 97 -9.94 -10.91 10.73
C GLU A 97 -10.88 -9.88 10.09
N TYR A 98 -10.33 -9.03 9.24
CA TYR A 98 -11.07 -8.00 8.51
C TYR A 98 -11.39 -8.41 7.06
N ASP A 99 -10.95 -9.57 6.60
CA ASP A 99 -11.32 -10.06 5.28
C ASP A 99 -12.84 -10.20 5.17
N ASN A 100 -13.42 -9.71 4.09
CA ASN A 100 -14.86 -9.64 3.85
C ASN A 100 -15.66 -8.72 4.80
N ALA A 101 -15.04 -8.04 5.76
CA ALA A 101 -15.70 -7.20 6.74
C ALA A 101 -15.43 -5.71 6.55
N THR A 102 -14.30 -5.34 5.94
CA THR A 102 -13.91 -3.94 5.75
C THR A 102 -14.80 -3.21 4.75
N LYS A 103 -15.16 -1.96 5.11
CA LYS A 103 -15.82 -1.01 4.19
C LYS A 103 -14.84 -0.34 3.23
N GLU A 104 -13.56 -0.46 3.46
CA GLU A 104 -12.53 0.11 2.59
C GLU A 104 -12.33 -0.73 1.32
N SER A 105 -12.59 -2.05 1.37
CA SER A 105 -12.50 -2.92 0.20
C SER A 105 -13.68 -2.71 -0.76
N ILE A 106 -13.40 -2.19 -1.95
CA ILE A 106 -14.37 -2.05 -3.04
C ILE A 106 -14.39 -3.31 -3.90
N TRP A 107 -13.22 -3.89 -4.14
CA TRP A 107 -13.04 -5.15 -4.85
C TRP A 107 -11.86 -5.91 -4.30
N GLU A 108 -12.11 -7.19 -3.98
CA GLU A 108 -11.07 -8.09 -3.51
C GLU A 108 -11.17 -9.48 -4.15
N LEU A 109 -10.02 -10.10 -4.33
CA LEU A 109 -9.93 -11.51 -4.66
C LEU A 109 -9.99 -12.31 -3.38
N GLN A 110 -10.92 -13.27 -3.33
CA GLN A 110 -11.10 -14.13 -2.18
C GLN A 110 -10.30 -15.41 -2.32
N PHE A 111 -9.65 -15.77 -1.22
CA PHE A 111 -8.94 -17.03 -1.07
C PHE A 111 -9.55 -17.84 0.08
N ALA A 112 -9.36 -19.15 0.08
CA ALA A 112 -9.87 -20.02 1.11
C ALA A 112 -8.87 -21.12 1.42
N LEU A 113 -8.83 -21.55 2.68
CA LEU A 113 -8.21 -22.81 3.05
C LEU A 113 -9.10 -23.96 2.60
N ASP A 114 -8.52 -24.92 1.88
CA ASP A 114 -9.21 -26.15 1.49
C ASP A 114 -8.43 -27.33 2.08
N ASN A 115 -9.17 -28.29 2.65
CA ASN A 115 -8.58 -29.53 3.14
C ASN A 115 -8.03 -30.43 2.01
N ASN A 116 -8.30 -30.10 0.77
CA ASN A 116 -7.75 -30.73 -0.44
C ASN A 116 -6.67 -29.83 -1.06
N PHE A 117 -5.48 -29.88 -0.52
CA PHE A 117 -4.32 -29.09 -0.98
C PHE A 117 -4.02 -29.13 -2.47
N HIS A 118 -4.53 -30.13 -3.18
CA HIS A 118 -4.22 -30.34 -4.59
C HIS A 118 -5.14 -29.60 -5.56
N THR A 119 -6.23 -29.01 -5.09
CA THR A 119 -7.11 -28.21 -5.96
C THR A 119 -6.52 -26.82 -6.17
N ALA A 120 -5.78 -26.70 -7.26
CA ALA A 120 -5.17 -25.47 -7.72
C ALA A 120 -6.17 -24.29 -7.69
N GLY A 121 -5.81 -23.18 -7.06
CA GLY A 121 -6.47 -21.90 -7.25
C GLY A 121 -7.23 -21.32 -6.05
N ARG A 122 -7.31 -21.99 -4.92
CA ARG A 122 -8.00 -21.47 -3.72
C ARG A 122 -7.09 -20.73 -2.72
N PHE A 123 -5.79 -20.92 -2.82
CA PHE A 123 -4.81 -20.25 -1.95
C PHE A 123 -4.19 -19.03 -2.61
N ASN A 124 -3.85 -18.05 -1.83
CA ASN A 124 -3.01 -16.95 -2.26
C ASN A 124 -1.55 -17.42 -2.44
N ARG A 125 -1.27 -18.04 -3.59
CA ARG A 125 0.05 -18.58 -3.90
C ARG A 125 1.08 -17.50 -4.21
N ALA A 126 0.64 -16.39 -4.78
CA ALA A 126 1.53 -15.28 -5.10
C ALA A 126 2.15 -14.70 -3.83
N GLU A 127 1.33 -14.48 -2.80
CA GLU A 127 1.83 -14.00 -1.51
C GLU A 127 2.57 -15.10 -0.74
N GLY A 128 2.24 -16.37 -0.93
CA GLY A 128 3.01 -17.49 -0.40
C GLY A 128 4.47 -17.46 -0.82
N LEU A 129 4.77 -17.03 -2.04
CA LEU A 129 6.15 -16.84 -2.53
C LEU A 129 6.88 -15.69 -1.82
N ASN A 130 6.16 -14.80 -1.18
CA ASN A 130 6.70 -13.66 -0.45
C ASN A 130 6.94 -13.97 1.04
N HIS A 131 6.57 -15.15 1.54
CA HIS A 131 6.84 -15.53 2.93
C HIS A 131 8.34 -15.49 3.24
N PRO A 132 8.75 -15.17 4.49
CA PRO A 132 10.15 -15.20 4.90
C PRO A 132 10.85 -16.53 4.61
N TRP A 133 12.15 -16.48 4.36
CA TRP A 133 12.96 -17.65 3.95
C TRP A 133 13.07 -18.71 5.05
N MET A 134 13.57 -18.31 6.20
CA MET A 134 13.73 -19.21 7.35
C MET A 134 13.54 -18.42 8.63
N TRP A 135 12.49 -18.73 9.36
CA TRP A 135 12.31 -18.18 10.70
C TRP A 135 13.19 -18.94 11.68
N PRO A 136 13.93 -18.29 12.60
CA PRO A 136 14.75 -19.00 13.57
C PRO A 136 13.91 -19.93 14.43
N GLU A 137 14.33 -21.21 14.55
CA GLU A 137 13.67 -22.21 15.42
C GLU A 137 13.64 -21.82 16.91
N THR A 138 14.48 -20.84 17.29
CA THR A 138 14.59 -20.33 18.66
C THR A 138 13.51 -19.32 19.02
N GLN A 139 12.69 -18.89 18.04
CA GLN A 139 11.58 -17.98 18.30
C GLN A 139 10.34 -18.73 18.83
N PRO A 140 9.54 -18.12 19.72
CA PRO A 140 8.31 -18.73 20.22
C PRO A 140 7.38 -19.18 19.09
N GLY A 141 6.80 -20.38 19.22
CA GLY A 141 5.71 -20.80 18.36
C GLY A 141 5.97 -21.92 17.38
N ASN A 142 7.12 -22.60 17.33
CA ASN A 142 7.43 -23.70 16.38
C ASN A 142 7.09 -23.42 14.91
N PHE A 143 6.86 -22.16 14.58
CA PHE A 143 6.43 -21.76 13.27
C PHE A 143 7.66 -21.40 12.44
N VAL A 144 7.84 -22.07 11.34
CA VAL A 144 8.93 -21.81 10.44
C VAL A 144 8.33 -21.44 9.09
N PHE A 145 8.34 -20.15 8.75
CA PHE A 145 8.17 -19.78 7.36
C PHE A 145 9.27 -20.48 6.54
N LYS A 146 8.88 -21.13 5.47
CA LYS A 146 9.80 -21.86 4.59
C LYS A 146 9.42 -21.59 3.15
N CYS A 147 9.67 -20.40 2.66
CA CYS A 147 9.63 -20.13 1.22
C CYS A 147 10.41 -18.87 0.91
N CYS A 148 10.47 -18.65 -0.06
CA CYS A 148 11.05 -18.09 -1.28
C CYS A 148 11.53 -16.67 -1.07
N ASP A 149 10.90 -15.89 -0.15
CA ASP A 149 11.28 -14.57 0.31
C ASP A 149 11.46 -13.57 -0.86
N PHE A 150 10.50 -13.55 -1.77
CA PHE A 150 10.42 -12.52 -2.79
C PHE A 150 9.78 -11.22 -2.25
N ASN A 151 9.70 -10.20 -3.08
CA ASN A 151 9.09 -8.92 -2.79
C ASN A 151 9.70 -8.22 -1.56
N HIS A 152 10.97 -7.85 -1.67
CA HIS A 152 11.65 -7.06 -0.64
C HIS A 152 11.34 -5.56 -0.79
N ALA A 153 11.22 -4.86 0.33
CA ALA A 153 11.16 -3.41 0.34
C ALA A 153 12.56 -2.81 0.11
N SER A 154 12.65 -1.79 -0.75
CA SER A 154 13.90 -1.06 -0.94
C SER A 154 14.20 -0.12 0.24
N TYR A 155 15.47 0.15 0.49
CA TYR A 155 15.88 1.16 1.47
C TYR A 155 15.33 2.55 1.13
N THR A 156 15.30 2.90 -0.15
CA THR A 156 14.70 4.16 -0.63
C THR A 156 13.20 4.28 -0.29
N LEU A 157 12.45 3.17 -0.34
CA LEU A 157 11.07 3.17 0.11
C LEU A 157 10.97 3.41 1.61
N THR A 158 11.81 2.75 2.41
CA THR A 158 11.87 2.97 3.86
C THR A 158 12.11 4.43 4.18
N ASN A 159 13.13 5.03 3.57
CA ASN A 159 13.47 6.43 3.79
C ASN A 159 12.32 7.38 3.43
N ALA A 160 11.47 7.02 2.46
CA ALA A 160 10.33 7.85 2.04
C ALA A 160 9.26 8.04 3.13
N PHE A 161 9.24 7.18 4.15
CA PHE A 161 8.33 7.32 5.29
C PHE A 161 8.81 8.30 6.38
N LYS A 162 10.03 8.86 6.24
CA LYS A 162 10.50 9.91 7.16
C LYS A 162 9.67 11.17 7.03
N THR A 163 9.43 11.81 8.17
CA THR A 163 8.73 13.09 8.24
C THR A 163 9.64 14.19 8.80
N ASP A 164 9.28 15.43 8.55
CA ASP A 164 9.93 16.61 9.12
C ASP A 164 9.34 16.99 10.50
N GLU A 165 9.80 18.10 11.08
CA GLU A 165 9.30 18.61 12.35
C GLU A 165 7.83 19.00 12.32
N ASN A 166 7.26 19.23 11.15
CA ASN A 166 5.84 19.56 10.95
C ASN A 166 4.99 18.31 10.67
N GLY A 167 5.57 17.10 10.67
CA GLY A 167 4.89 15.87 10.32
C GLY A 167 4.57 15.73 8.83
N LEU A 168 5.26 16.48 7.96
CA LEU A 168 5.15 16.37 6.52
C LEU A 168 6.25 15.47 5.94
N PRO A 169 6.05 14.86 4.76
CA PRO A 169 7.09 14.06 4.12
C PRO A 169 8.34 14.89 3.82
N ARG A 170 9.50 14.31 4.01
CA ARG A 170 10.78 14.88 3.62
C ARG A 170 11.02 14.72 2.12
N PHE A 171 10.31 15.46 1.31
CA PHE A 171 10.25 15.29 -0.14
C PHE A 171 11.62 15.33 -0.83
N GLU A 172 12.52 16.22 -0.41
CA GLU A 172 13.77 16.51 -1.10
C GLU A 172 14.95 15.73 -0.52
N ASP A 173 14.97 15.55 0.81
CA ASP A 173 16.12 15.03 1.55
C ASP A 173 15.87 13.67 2.23
N TYR A 174 14.74 13.02 1.95
CA TYR A 174 14.37 11.75 2.57
C TYR A 174 15.45 10.65 2.45
N ASN A 175 16.26 10.70 1.42
CA ASN A 175 17.25 9.68 1.07
C ASN A 175 18.70 10.12 1.36
N GLU A 176 18.94 11.30 1.92
CA GLU A 176 20.32 11.79 2.22
C GLU A 176 21.00 10.96 3.30
N ASP A 177 20.25 10.54 4.34
CA ASP A 177 20.72 9.61 5.37
C ASP A 177 20.03 8.26 5.14
N ASP A 178 20.71 7.37 4.42
CA ASP A 178 20.14 6.13 3.96
C ASP A 178 20.29 5.01 5.00
N TYR A 179 19.18 4.38 5.38
CA TYR A 179 19.16 3.21 6.26
C TYR A 179 20.11 2.10 5.78
N GLY A 180 20.12 1.85 4.47
CA GLY A 180 20.99 0.81 3.90
C GLY A 180 22.47 1.10 4.03
N GLN A 181 22.88 2.37 4.18
CA GLN A 181 24.26 2.72 4.50
C GLN A 181 24.51 2.67 6.01
N TYR A 182 23.54 3.09 6.83
CA TYR A 182 23.66 3.08 8.28
C TYR A 182 23.95 1.69 8.85
N ILE A 183 23.40 0.65 8.29
CA ILE A 183 23.58 -0.73 8.75
C ILE A 183 24.85 -1.39 8.23
N LYS A 184 25.80 -0.62 7.62
CA LYS A 184 27.09 -1.13 7.12
C LYS A 184 28.26 -0.72 8.01
N ASN A 185 29.26 -1.56 8.01
CA ASN A 185 30.59 -1.26 8.49
C ASN A 185 31.37 -0.37 7.50
N SER A 186 32.48 0.19 7.94
CA SER A 186 33.35 1.05 7.10
C SER A 186 33.94 0.33 5.87
N ASP A 187 34.02 -0.99 5.88
CA ASP A 187 34.47 -1.83 4.76
C ASP A 187 33.35 -2.18 3.76
N GLY A 188 32.12 -1.70 4.02
CA GLY A 188 30.95 -1.94 3.20
C GLY A 188 30.19 -3.24 3.51
N SER A 189 30.69 -4.09 4.39
CA SER A 189 29.96 -5.26 4.87
C SER A 189 28.78 -4.85 5.80
N TYR A 190 27.76 -5.71 5.91
CA TYR A 190 26.66 -5.43 6.84
C TYR A 190 27.04 -5.72 8.29
N ASN A 191 26.66 -4.81 9.18
CA ASN A 191 26.80 -4.98 10.62
C ASN A 191 25.57 -5.67 11.19
N LEU A 192 25.64 -6.99 11.35
CA LEU A 192 24.50 -7.78 11.80
C LEU A 192 24.05 -7.47 13.23
N ASP A 193 24.92 -6.95 14.08
CA ASP A 193 24.54 -6.51 15.43
C ASP A 193 23.64 -5.28 15.36
N ILE A 194 23.99 -4.30 14.52
CA ILE A 194 23.13 -3.14 14.25
C ILE A 194 21.82 -3.57 13.61
N VAL A 195 21.87 -4.45 12.59
CA VAL A 195 20.69 -4.95 11.89
C VAL A 195 19.72 -5.60 12.87
N ASN A 196 20.18 -6.58 13.67
CA ASN A 196 19.30 -7.37 14.54
C ASN A 196 18.91 -6.66 15.86
N SER A 197 19.58 -5.58 16.22
CA SER A 197 19.14 -4.71 17.33
C SER A 197 17.98 -3.79 16.97
N GLY A 198 17.42 -3.92 15.75
CA GLY A 198 16.37 -3.06 15.26
C GLY A 198 16.86 -1.71 14.75
N ALA A 199 18.20 -1.51 14.64
CA ALA A 199 18.82 -0.25 14.21
C ALA A 199 18.22 0.97 14.95
N LYS A 200 17.88 0.82 16.22
CA LYS A 200 17.14 1.81 17.03
C LYS A 200 17.73 3.22 16.95
N PRO A 201 19.07 3.45 17.05
CA PRO A 201 19.60 4.79 16.95
C PRO A 201 19.32 5.50 15.62
N TYR A 202 19.14 4.75 14.53
CA TYR A 202 18.72 5.32 13.25
C TYR A 202 17.25 5.71 13.26
N PHE A 203 16.39 4.80 13.71
CA PHE A 203 14.96 5.05 13.74
C PHE A 203 14.59 6.15 14.75
N ASP A 204 15.29 6.23 15.87
CA ASP A 204 15.07 7.27 16.90
C ASP A 204 15.51 8.67 16.44
N LYS A 205 16.37 8.77 15.42
CA LYS A 205 16.86 10.05 14.87
C LYS A 205 15.79 10.84 14.13
N TYR A 206 14.79 10.15 13.58
CA TYR A 206 13.76 10.73 12.73
C TYR A 206 12.37 10.55 13.33
N THR A 207 11.44 11.32 12.81
CA THR A 207 10.01 11.04 12.93
C THR A 207 9.52 10.31 11.67
N TRP A 208 8.46 9.51 11.82
CA TRP A 208 8.02 8.56 10.82
C TRP A 208 6.51 8.61 10.60
N ASP A 209 6.11 8.38 9.37
CA ASP A 209 4.73 8.09 9.04
C ASP A 209 4.36 6.69 9.59
N PRO A 210 3.28 6.54 10.36
CA PRO A 210 2.88 5.25 10.94
C PRO A 210 2.72 4.13 9.91
N ARG A 211 2.36 4.46 8.68
CA ARG A 211 2.21 3.48 7.60
C ARG A 211 3.49 2.69 7.31
N PHE A 212 4.66 3.22 7.69
CA PHE A 212 5.90 2.44 7.65
C PHE A 212 5.74 1.10 8.36
N SER A 213 5.40 1.10 9.63
CA SER A 213 5.32 -0.10 10.48
C SER A 213 4.10 -1.00 10.18
N HIS A 214 3.15 -0.52 9.39
CA HIS A 214 2.09 -1.34 8.80
C HIS A 214 2.48 -1.97 7.45
N THR A 215 3.52 -1.44 6.81
CA THR A 215 3.93 -1.85 5.46
C THR A 215 5.20 -2.68 5.47
N ILE A 216 6.18 -2.30 6.30
CA ILE A 216 7.53 -2.85 6.30
C ILE A 216 7.92 -3.22 7.73
N VAL A 217 8.61 -4.34 7.89
CA VAL A 217 9.31 -4.71 9.11
C VAL A 217 10.81 -4.75 8.85
N ALA A 218 11.59 -4.17 9.74
CA ALA A 218 13.04 -4.32 9.80
C ALA A 218 13.41 -5.37 10.87
N PRO A 219 14.56 -6.07 10.75
CA PRO A 219 15.02 -6.96 11.80
C PRO A 219 15.05 -6.27 13.16
N GLY A 220 14.64 -6.98 14.21
CA GLY A 220 14.50 -6.44 15.56
C GLY A 220 13.19 -5.71 15.85
N GLN A 221 12.31 -5.56 14.85
CA GLN A 221 10.98 -4.97 15.03
C GLN A 221 9.88 -6.05 15.13
N PRO A 222 8.73 -5.74 15.77
CA PRO A 222 7.60 -6.65 15.89
C PRO A 222 7.05 -7.13 14.54
N TRP A 223 6.88 -8.45 14.39
CA TRP A 223 6.21 -9.04 13.25
C TRP A 223 4.70 -8.98 13.44
N LYS A 224 3.98 -8.41 12.48
CA LYS A 224 2.50 -8.37 12.48
C LYS A 224 1.92 -7.94 13.84
N TYR A 225 2.53 -6.92 14.43
CA TYR A 225 2.11 -6.27 15.66
C TYR A 225 2.28 -7.12 16.94
N ASP A 226 2.97 -8.26 16.89
CA ASP A 226 3.30 -9.04 18.06
C ASP A 226 4.64 -8.60 18.66
N PRO A 227 4.64 -7.91 19.82
CA PRO A 227 5.87 -7.39 20.42
C PRO A 227 6.81 -8.49 20.95
N ASP A 228 6.30 -9.72 21.12
CA ASP A 228 7.08 -10.87 21.56
C ASP A 228 7.68 -11.65 20.38
N LEU A 229 7.27 -11.32 19.15
CA LEU A 229 7.73 -11.97 17.92
C LEU A 229 8.53 -10.98 17.07
N LEU A 230 9.85 -10.89 17.28
CA LEU A 230 10.69 -9.96 16.56
C LEU A 230 11.20 -10.57 15.23
N PHE A 231 11.11 -9.79 14.14
CA PHE A 231 11.67 -10.20 12.86
C PHE A 231 13.20 -10.27 12.95
N HIS A 232 13.81 -11.28 12.35
CA HIS A 232 15.25 -11.51 12.42
C HIS A 232 15.87 -11.56 11.02
N SER A 233 17.11 -11.09 10.88
CA SER A 233 17.83 -11.04 9.60
C SER A 233 17.98 -12.39 8.90
N THR A 234 18.03 -13.50 9.66
CA THR A 234 18.09 -14.85 9.09
C THR A 234 16.82 -15.27 8.35
N ALA A 235 15.71 -14.57 8.60
CA ALA A 235 14.47 -14.78 7.87
C ALA A 235 14.50 -14.19 6.46
N THR A 236 15.61 -13.55 6.07
CA THR A 236 15.84 -12.98 4.75
C THR A 236 16.77 -13.87 3.94
N ARG A 237 16.36 -14.26 2.74
CA ARG A 237 17.07 -15.23 1.89
C ARG A 237 18.40 -14.71 1.35
N ASP A 238 18.40 -13.48 0.81
CA ASP A 238 19.58 -12.83 0.22
C ASP A 238 19.55 -11.33 0.49
N PRO A 239 19.84 -10.93 1.74
CA PRO A 239 19.73 -9.51 2.14
C PRO A 239 20.77 -8.63 1.48
N ILE A 240 21.88 -9.20 0.99
CA ILE A 240 22.93 -8.45 0.29
C ILE A 240 22.41 -7.94 -1.04
N THR A 241 21.70 -8.80 -1.78
CA THR A 241 21.15 -8.47 -3.10
C THR A 241 19.84 -7.67 -2.97
N TYR A 242 18.95 -8.03 -2.04
CA TYR A 242 17.59 -7.51 -2.03
C TYR A 242 17.31 -6.49 -0.92
N SER A 243 17.57 -6.78 0.29
CA SER A 243 17.55 -5.96 1.52
C SER A 243 17.20 -6.82 2.73
N PHE A 244 17.33 -6.26 3.95
CA PHE A 244 16.83 -6.89 5.19
C PHE A 244 15.36 -6.58 5.48
N LEU A 245 14.70 -5.77 4.65
CA LEU A 245 13.38 -5.24 4.91
C LEU A 245 12.30 -6.11 4.28
N LYS A 246 11.29 -6.47 5.06
CA LYS A 246 10.21 -7.33 4.59
C LYS A 246 8.89 -6.58 4.55
N PRO A 247 8.17 -6.56 3.41
CA PRO A 247 6.78 -6.14 3.38
C PRO A 247 5.91 -7.09 4.20
N ILE A 248 4.99 -6.52 4.99
CA ILE A 248 4.12 -7.30 5.89
C ILE A 248 2.63 -7.14 5.60
N LYS A 249 2.23 -6.33 4.63
CA LYS A 249 0.81 -6.11 4.33
C LYS A 249 0.06 -7.42 4.09
N ASP A 250 0.55 -8.23 3.16
CA ASP A 250 -0.09 -9.50 2.78
C ASP A 250 0.52 -10.72 3.50
N MET A 251 1.28 -10.48 4.60
CA MET A 251 1.88 -11.54 5.40
C MET A 251 1.01 -11.84 6.61
N PRO A 252 0.75 -13.12 6.92
CA PRO A 252 0.02 -13.50 8.11
C PRO A 252 0.90 -13.48 9.36
N HIS A 253 0.25 -13.40 10.54
CA HIS A 253 0.88 -13.83 11.79
C HIS A 253 1.07 -15.35 11.79
N PRO A 254 2.15 -15.90 12.40
CA PRO A 254 2.37 -17.35 12.47
C PRO A 254 1.19 -18.14 13.03
N ASP A 255 0.50 -17.61 14.05
CA ASP A 255 -0.64 -18.25 14.68
C ASP A 255 -1.96 -18.06 13.91
N CYS A 256 -1.90 -17.44 12.74
CA CYS A 256 -3.06 -17.28 11.88
C CYS A 256 -3.56 -18.64 11.42
N GLY A 257 -4.81 -18.99 11.72
CA GLY A 257 -5.49 -20.15 11.15
C GLY A 257 -5.67 -20.10 9.63
N CYS A 258 -5.15 -19.05 9.00
CA CYS A 258 -5.22 -18.80 7.56
C CYS A 258 -4.05 -19.40 6.76
N ILE A 259 -3.11 -20.09 7.41
CA ILE A 259 -1.92 -20.65 6.75
C ILE A 259 -2.13 -22.13 6.44
N ALA A 260 -1.75 -22.53 5.24
CA ALA A 260 -1.73 -23.92 4.78
C ALA A 260 -0.31 -24.34 4.38
N TYR A 261 -0.04 -25.65 4.54
CA TYR A 261 1.23 -26.28 4.20
C TYR A 261 1.01 -27.40 3.18
N ASP A 262 1.59 -27.28 2.01
CA ASP A 262 1.64 -28.33 0.97
C ASP A 262 3.02 -28.35 0.32
N GLY A 263 4.03 -28.72 1.14
CA GLY A 263 5.44 -28.60 0.73
C GLY A 263 5.94 -27.15 0.64
N TRP A 264 5.04 -26.21 0.48
CA TRP A 264 5.21 -24.75 0.46
C TRP A 264 4.16 -24.13 1.35
N GLN A 265 4.42 -22.91 1.81
CA GLN A 265 3.45 -22.17 2.61
C GLN A 265 2.56 -21.30 1.72
N PHE A 266 1.28 -21.33 2.00
CA PHE A 266 0.26 -20.48 1.39
C PHE A 266 -0.62 -19.90 2.48
N ASN A 267 -1.29 -18.81 2.19
CA ASN A 267 -2.29 -18.27 3.09
C ASN A 267 -3.63 -18.05 2.37
N SER A 268 -4.68 -17.81 3.12
CA SER A 268 -6.01 -17.51 2.60
C SER A 268 -6.42 -16.05 2.80
N MET A 269 -5.47 -15.15 3.08
CA MET A 269 -5.75 -13.73 3.16
C MET A 269 -6.22 -13.21 1.82
N ASN A 270 -7.30 -12.44 1.81
CA ASN A 270 -7.84 -11.85 0.59
C ASN A 270 -6.91 -10.75 0.05
N LYS A 271 -6.82 -10.64 -1.27
CA LYS A 271 -6.08 -9.57 -1.94
C LYS A 271 -7.00 -8.44 -2.34
N LYS A 272 -6.85 -7.29 -1.74
CA LYS A 272 -7.59 -6.09 -2.10
C LYS A 272 -7.06 -5.54 -3.42
N MET A 273 -7.97 -5.41 -4.40
CA MET A 273 -7.65 -4.95 -5.76
C MET A 273 -7.96 -3.46 -5.94
N ILE A 274 -9.00 -2.99 -5.28
CA ILE A 274 -9.39 -1.58 -5.22
C ILE A 274 -9.89 -1.30 -3.80
N ARG A 275 -9.32 -0.30 -3.17
CA ARG A 275 -9.75 0.20 -1.87
C ARG A 275 -10.42 1.58 -2.00
N TYR A 276 -11.10 2.05 -0.97
CA TYR A 276 -11.76 3.36 -0.98
C TYR A 276 -10.75 4.52 -1.06
N ASP A 277 -9.58 4.37 -0.49
CA ASP A 277 -8.47 5.32 -0.61
C ASP A 277 -7.96 5.49 -2.05
N ASP A 278 -8.00 4.43 -2.90
CA ASP A 278 -7.76 4.57 -4.34
C ASP A 278 -8.71 5.62 -4.94
N VAL A 279 -9.99 5.51 -4.62
CA VAL A 279 -11.02 6.42 -5.15
C VAL A 279 -10.81 7.85 -4.67
N LEU A 280 -10.44 8.03 -3.40
CA LEU A 280 -10.12 9.36 -2.84
C LEU A 280 -8.91 9.99 -3.53
N LEU A 281 -7.84 9.19 -3.75
CA LEU A 281 -6.63 9.71 -4.41
C LEU A 281 -6.83 9.94 -5.90
N TRP A 282 -7.65 9.14 -6.61
CA TRP A 282 -8.04 9.44 -7.99
C TRP A 282 -8.86 10.73 -8.06
N LYS A 283 -9.77 10.96 -7.09
CA LYS A 283 -10.50 12.24 -6.99
C LYS A 283 -9.54 13.41 -6.85
N ALA A 284 -8.59 13.30 -5.92
CA ALA A 284 -7.59 14.33 -5.68
C ALA A 284 -6.70 14.57 -6.92
N GLU A 285 -6.25 13.49 -7.59
CA GLU A 285 -5.47 13.57 -8.82
C GLU A 285 -6.20 14.35 -9.90
N ILE A 286 -7.46 13.98 -10.18
CA ILE A 286 -8.27 14.64 -11.20
C ILE A 286 -8.47 16.12 -10.86
N LEU A 287 -8.81 16.45 -9.63
CA LEU A 287 -9.02 17.83 -9.21
C LEU A 287 -7.77 18.68 -9.37
N ILE A 288 -6.58 18.15 -9.01
CA ILE A 288 -5.30 18.87 -9.20
C ILE A 288 -5.04 19.11 -10.69
N GLN A 289 -5.28 18.13 -11.56
CA GLN A 289 -5.07 18.29 -13.00
C GLN A 289 -6.07 19.26 -13.65
N LEU A 290 -7.26 19.39 -13.04
CA LEU A 290 -8.27 20.38 -13.46
C LEU A 290 -8.04 21.78 -12.86
N ASP A 291 -6.89 22.07 -12.25
CA ASP A 291 -6.56 23.35 -11.60
C ASP A 291 -7.52 23.68 -10.42
N ARG A 292 -7.94 22.62 -9.67
CA ARG A 292 -8.84 22.67 -8.52
C ARG A 292 -8.17 22.05 -7.28
N GLU A 293 -6.89 22.35 -7.09
CA GLU A 293 -6.05 21.74 -6.05
C GLU A 293 -6.57 22.00 -4.62
N MET A 294 -7.24 23.12 -4.39
CA MET A 294 -7.85 23.37 -3.07
C MET A 294 -9.00 22.42 -2.76
N GLU A 295 -9.70 21.94 -3.79
CA GLU A 295 -10.75 20.92 -3.61
C GLU A 295 -10.19 19.51 -3.45
N ALA A 296 -8.95 19.28 -3.88
CA ALA A 296 -8.25 18.00 -3.68
C ALA A 296 -7.74 17.80 -2.24
N LEU A 297 -7.44 18.90 -1.55
CA LEU A 297 -6.83 18.90 -0.22
C LEU A 297 -7.58 18.06 0.83
N PRO A 298 -8.92 18.12 0.96
CA PRO A 298 -9.67 17.32 1.93
C PRO A 298 -9.48 15.81 1.74
N TYR A 299 -9.42 15.32 0.51
CA TYR A 299 -9.26 13.87 0.21
C TYR A 299 -7.89 13.35 0.61
N ILE A 300 -6.83 14.11 0.32
CA ILE A 300 -5.47 13.78 0.76
C ILE A 300 -5.39 13.82 2.30
N ASN A 301 -5.95 14.84 2.92
CA ASN A 301 -5.93 15.00 4.37
C ASN A 301 -6.76 13.95 5.11
N GLN A 302 -7.81 13.42 4.50
CA GLN A 302 -8.59 12.31 5.06
C GLN A 302 -7.71 11.05 5.23
N ILE A 303 -6.91 10.72 4.23
CA ILE A 303 -5.96 9.60 4.28
C ILE A 303 -4.87 9.85 5.33
N ARG A 304 -4.30 11.06 5.38
CA ARG A 304 -3.30 11.41 6.39
C ARG A 304 -3.84 11.38 7.82
N THR A 305 -5.09 11.83 8.00
CA THR A 305 -5.77 11.75 9.31
C THR A 305 -5.95 10.30 9.74
N ARG A 306 -6.38 9.40 8.84
CA ARG A 306 -6.47 7.97 9.12
C ARG A 306 -5.10 7.41 9.51
N ALA A 307 -4.05 7.74 8.75
CA ALA A 307 -2.69 7.29 9.06
C ALA A 307 -2.22 7.77 10.43
N ALA A 308 -2.49 9.02 10.80
CA ALA A 308 -2.17 9.58 12.12
C ALA A 308 -2.86 8.83 13.27
N ASN A 309 -4.05 8.29 13.04
CA ASN A 309 -4.84 7.55 14.02
C ASN A 309 -4.49 6.04 14.08
N SER A 310 -3.61 5.55 13.20
CA SER A 310 -3.28 4.12 13.07
C SER A 310 -2.09 3.72 13.94
N LEU A 311 -2.16 4.02 15.24
CA LEU A 311 -1.05 3.80 16.18
C LEU A 311 -1.29 2.66 17.18
N VAL A 312 -2.52 2.23 17.36
CA VAL A 312 -2.93 1.34 18.47
C VAL A 312 -2.16 0.02 18.49
N ARG A 313 -1.73 -0.48 17.32
CA ARG A 313 -0.99 -1.75 17.19
C ARG A 313 0.53 -1.57 17.15
N LEU A 314 1.03 -0.35 17.10
CA LEU A 314 2.44 -0.06 16.86
C LEU A 314 3.22 0.10 18.17
N THR A 315 3.05 -0.86 19.08
CA THR A 315 3.63 -0.83 20.42
C THR A 315 4.62 -1.97 20.64
N GLN A 316 5.59 -1.72 21.52
CA GLN A 316 6.49 -2.70 22.08
C GLN A 316 5.85 -3.39 23.30
N ALA A 317 6.50 -4.42 23.86
CA ALA A 317 6.01 -5.16 25.03
C ALA A 317 5.81 -4.27 26.28
N ASP A 318 6.55 -3.18 26.41
CA ASP A 318 6.41 -2.21 27.49
C ASP A 318 5.31 -1.16 27.28
N GLY A 319 4.60 -1.24 26.14
CA GLY A 319 3.54 -0.31 25.75
C GLY A 319 4.02 0.97 25.11
N SER A 320 5.33 1.20 24.98
CA SER A 320 5.88 2.33 24.22
C SER A 320 5.69 2.09 22.71
N TYR A 321 5.66 3.16 21.91
CA TYR A 321 5.60 3.01 20.45
C TYR A 321 6.93 2.45 19.90
N THR A 322 6.81 1.66 18.83
CA THR A 322 7.98 1.05 18.17
C THR A 322 8.91 2.07 17.53
N MET A 323 8.40 3.25 17.19
CA MET A 323 9.15 4.35 16.57
C MET A 323 8.58 5.72 16.98
N ASN A 324 9.28 6.80 16.64
CA ASN A 324 8.80 8.17 16.83
C ASN A 324 7.80 8.53 15.71
N TYR A 325 6.52 8.24 15.89
CA TYR A 325 5.51 8.56 14.89
C TYR A 325 5.08 10.01 14.95
N HIS A 326 5.13 10.68 13.81
CA HIS A 326 4.64 12.04 13.65
C HIS A 326 4.18 12.28 12.22
N ILE A 327 2.90 12.47 12.02
CA ILE A 327 2.29 12.81 10.74
C ILE A 327 1.24 13.90 10.96
N ALA A 328 1.18 14.88 10.07
CA ALA A 328 0.20 15.95 10.11
C ALA A 328 -0.51 16.10 8.76
N THR A 329 -1.69 16.68 8.78
CA THR A 329 -2.41 17.11 7.59
C THR A 329 -1.73 18.32 6.96
N TYR A 330 -1.89 18.49 5.64
CA TYR A 330 -1.47 19.71 4.96
C TYR A 330 -2.38 20.87 5.33
N GLN A 331 -1.81 21.97 5.78
CA GLN A 331 -2.51 23.18 6.22
C GLN A 331 -1.94 24.40 5.47
N PRO A 332 -2.60 24.84 4.38
CA PRO A 332 -2.16 25.96 3.56
C PRO A 332 -1.90 27.23 4.40
N GLY A 333 -0.75 27.84 4.22
CA GLY A 333 -0.31 29.04 4.95
C GLY A 333 0.17 28.78 6.39
N ILE A 334 0.18 27.53 6.86
CA ILE A 334 0.70 27.12 8.18
C ILE A 334 1.91 26.25 8.04
N ASN A 335 1.78 25.05 7.44
CA ASN A 335 2.89 24.11 7.26
C ASN A 335 3.24 23.86 5.80
N CYS A 336 2.48 24.40 4.86
CA CYS A 336 2.78 24.28 3.43
C CYS A 336 2.24 25.46 2.62
N ASN A 337 2.81 25.66 1.43
CA ASN A 337 2.24 26.52 0.40
C ASN A 337 1.52 25.65 -0.63
N TRP A 338 0.19 25.56 -0.53
CA TRP A 338 -0.63 24.65 -1.33
C TRP A 338 -0.89 25.23 -2.73
N THR A 339 0.14 25.19 -3.57
CA THR A 339 0.05 25.45 -5.01
C THR A 339 -0.26 24.15 -5.75
N LYS A 340 -0.63 24.23 -7.03
CA LYS A 340 -0.83 23.05 -7.89
C LYS A 340 0.39 22.13 -7.88
N ASP A 341 1.60 22.68 -8.04
CA ASP A 341 2.83 21.90 -8.07
C ASP A 341 3.10 21.20 -6.74
N PHE A 342 2.85 21.88 -5.62
CA PHE A 342 2.98 21.26 -4.29
C PHE A 342 1.91 20.18 -4.07
N ALA A 343 0.66 20.46 -4.44
CA ALA A 343 -0.45 19.50 -4.34
C ALA A 343 -0.18 18.24 -5.18
N TRP A 344 0.39 18.40 -6.37
CA TRP A 344 0.81 17.29 -7.22
C TRP A 344 1.92 16.46 -6.57
N LYS A 345 2.95 17.12 -6.04
CA LYS A 345 4.03 16.44 -5.29
C LYS A 345 3.47 15.69 -4.08
N ALA A 346 2.59 16.32 -3.31
CA ALA A 346 1.93 15.73 -2.15
C ALA A 346 1.11 14.49 -2.54
N LEU A 347 0.32 14.57 -3.61
CA LEU A 347 -0.47 13.46 -4.14
C LEU A 347 0.42 12.27 -4.54
N MET A 348 1.47 12.52 -5.32
CA MET A 348 2.40 11.47 -5.75
C MET A 348 3.08 10.78 -4.56
N TRP A 349 3.34 11.55 -3.49
CA TRP A 349 3.93 11.01 -2.28
C TRP A 349 2.91 10.20 -1.49
N GLU A 350 1.69 10.68 -1.37
CA GLU A 350 0.60 9.96 -0.68
C GLU A 350 0.32 8.61 -1.34
N ASN A 351 0.24 8.56 -2.68
CA ASN A 351 0.15 7.30 -3.44
C ASN A 351 1.32 6.36 -3.13
N ARG A 352 2.55 6.91 -3.06
CA ARG A 352 3.75 6.12 -2.76
C ARG A 352 3.70 5.45 -1.38
N LEU A 353 3.23 6.17 -0.36
CA LEU A 353 3.19 5.67 1.02
C LEU A 353 1.97 4.78 1.26
N GLU A 354 0.82 5.18 0.76
CA GLU A 354 -0.45 4.48 0.94
C GLU A 354 -0.43 3.11 0.29
N PHE A 355 -0.02 3.03 -0.98
CA PHE A 355 0.00 1.80 -1.77
C PHE A 355 1.37 1.11 -1.84
N ALA A 356 2.27 1.47 -0.92
CA ALA A 356 3.59 0.83 -0.85
C ALA A 356 3.44 -0.70 -0.75
N CYS A 357 4.17 -1.41 -1.60
CA CYS A 357 4.19 -2.87 -1.70
C CYS A 357 2.86 -3.52 -2.17
N GLU A 358 1.90 -2.76 -2.69
CA GLU A 358 0.64 -3.29 -3.24
C GLU A 358 0.65 -3.43 -4.78
N GLY A 359 1.75 -3.05 -5.45
CA GLY A 359 1.92 -3.19 -6.91
C GLY A 359 1.43 -1.99 -7.74
N HIS A 360 0.91 -0.93 -7.13
CA HIS A 360 0.34 0.23 -7.83
C HIS A 360 1.39 1.13 -8.47
N ARG A 361 2.53 1.33 -7.81
CA ARG A 361 3.53 2.34 -8.12
C ARG A 361 4.04 2.33 -9.56
N PHE A 362 4.28 1.16 -10.13
CA PHE A 362 4.75 1.04 -11.50
C PHE A 362 3.75 1.64 -12.49
N PHE A 363 2.48 1.31 -12.33
CA PHE A 363 1.41 1.78 -13.23
C PHE A 363 1.12 3.27 -13.06
N ASP A 364 1.25 3.80 -11.84
CA ASP A 364 1.14 5.24 -11.59
C ASP A 364 2.28 6.01 -12.26
N LEU A 365 3.52 5.56 -12.09
CA LEU A 365 4.68 6.18 -12.74
C LEU A 365 4.57 6.10 -14.26
N GLN A 366 4.10 4.98 -14.82
CA GLN A 366 3.85 4.82 -16.24
C GLN A 366 2.80 5.84 -16.73
N ARG A 367 1.64 5.91 -16.04
CA ARG A 367 0.58 6.87 -16.40
C ARG A 367 1.07 8.31 -16.34
N TRP A 368 1.86 8.67 -15.35
CA TRP A 368 2.40 10.01 -15.17
C TRP A 368 3.61 10.33 -16.10
N GLY A 369 4.10 9.37 -16.89
CA GLY A 369 5.26 9.54 -17.77
C GLY A 369 6.57 9.71 -17.01
N LEU A 370 6.71 9.05 -15.87
CA LEU A 370 7.86 9.16 -14.96
C LEU A 370 8.73 7.88 -14.91
N LEU A 371 8.55 6.93 -15.85
CA LEU A 371 9.39 5.75 -15.99
C LEU A 371 10.63 6.05 -16.82
#